data_eebb4778f8fce5e433fcf32e12f40b46
#
_entry.id   eebb4778f8fce5e433fcf32e12f40b46
#
_cell.length_a   1.000
_cell.length_b   1.000
_cell.length_c   1.000
_cell.angle_alpha   90.00
_cell.angle_beta   90.00
_cell.angle_gamma   90.00
#
_symmetry.space_group_name_H-M   'P 1'
#
loop_
_entity.id
_entity.type
_entity.pdbx_description
1 polymer ?
#
loop_
_entity_poly.entity_id
_entity_poly.type
_entity_poly.pdbx_seq_one_letter_code
_entity_poly.pdbx_strand_id
1 'polypeptide(L)'
;VELKPFVITDLTSDLTTTPALSNKLGADAGLDIKYGITQNLTADFTVNTDFAQVEADEQQINLTRFSLFFLEKREFFLENQGLFTFGGAGAGPFGGGDTPVMFYSRRIGLNKGREVQTEMGGRVTGRVGAFSVGLLNIQTGDEPVSAIEATNFTVVRVKRDLLRRSSIGAIATRRSLSTTGLGSSETYGLDGTFGFYDALNINTYWASTRTAGLGQDDISYRAQLDYAGDRYGVELEHLVVGTDFKPEVGFLRREDFERSFARFRFSPRPQAIATIRKLIWDGSFDYVTDRGGRLETRQALGRFGIEFENSDQVTVDYTDNFEFLKNPFPIASSVTIPVGGYRFNDLLASYVLGRQRKFS
;
A
#
# COMPACT_ATOMS: atom_id res chain seq x y z
N VAL A 1 -23.26 16.80 -16.47
CA VAL A 1 -22.50 15.94 -17.39
C VAL A 1 -21.26 16.71 -17.82
N GLU A 2 -20.11 16.10 -17.67
CA GLU A 2 -18.83 16.60 -18.18
C GLU A 2 -18.33 15.62 -19.25
N LEU A 3 -17.88 16.14 -20.38
CA LEU A 3 -17.31 15.36 -21.49
C LEU A 3 -15.90 15.88 -21.73
N LYS A 4 -14.93 15.00 -21.75
CA LYS A 4 -13.50 15.30 -21.87
C LYS A 4 -12.88 14.47 -22.99
N PRO A 5 -13.07 14.86 -24.27
CA PRO A 5 -12.38 14.20 -25.36
C PRO A 5 -10.89 14.56 -25.34
N PHE A 6 -10.02 13.61 -25.68
CA PHE A 6 -8.58 13.83 -25.77
C PHE A 6 -7.98 13.08 -26.96
N VAL A 7 -6.84 13.58 -27.43
CA VAL A 7 -6.02 12.93 -28.45
C VAL A 7 -4.59 12.90 -27.94
N ILE A 8 -3.96 11.75 -28.05
CA ILE A 8 -2.59 11.52 -27.65
C ILE A 8 -1.80 11.18 -28.91
N THR A 9 -0.59 11.72 -29.00
CA THR A 9 0.39 11.32 -30.00
C THR A 9 1.68 10.95 -29.29
N ASP A 10 2.25 9.81 -29.62
CA ASP A 10 3.51 9.33 -29.07
C ASP A 10 4.53 9.06 -30.19
N LEU A 11 5.80 9.19 -29.87
CA LEU A 11 6.91 8.82 -30.74
C LEU A 11 7.80 7.82 -29.99
N THR A 12 7.68 6.55 -30.34
CA THR A 12 8.38 5.47 -29.66
C THR A 12 9.62 5.04 -30.42
N SER A 13 10.77 4.96 -29.72
CA SER A 13 11.99 4.33 -30.21
C SER A 13 12.46 3.30 -29.19
N ASP A 14 12.36 2.03 -29.53
CA ASP A 14 12.86 0.91 -28.72
C ASP A 14 13.91 0.13 -29.51
N LEU A 15 15.18 0.36 -29.15
CA LEU A 15 16.32 -0.28 -29.78
C LEU A 15 16.63 -1.67 -29.17
N THR A 16 15.90 -2.07 -28.16
CA THR A 16 16.07 -3.38 -27.47
C THR A 16 15.24 -4.48 -28.10
N THR A 17 14.23 -4.15 -28.92
CA THR A 17 13.38 -5.11 -29.64
C THR A 17 14.04 -5.60 -30.92
N THR A 18 13.64 -6.81 -31.38
CA THR A 18 14.09 -7.35 -32.66
C THR A 18 12.88 -7.68 -33.54
N PRO A 19 12.63 -6.92 -34.66
CA PRO A 19 13.42 -5.79 -35.15
C PRO A 19 13.31 -4.53 -34.26
N ALA A 20 14.36 -3.70 -34.25
CA ALA A 20 14.38 -2.44 -33.51
C ALA A 20 13.28 -1.50 -34.03
N LEU A 21 12.51 -0.94 -33.09
CA LEU A 21 11.50 0.08 -33.39
C LEU A 21 12.20 1.46 -33.35
N SER A 22 12.14 2.19 -34.43
CA SER A 22 12.73 3.54 -34.51
C SER A 22 11.68 4.53 -35.01
N ASN A 23 11.45 5.58 -34.23
CA ASN A 23 10.55 6.68 -34.57
C ASN A 23 9.14 6.24 -35.01
N LYS A 24 8.59 5.22 -34.34
CA LYS A 24 7.20 4.78 -34.57
C LYS A 24 6.28 5.86 -34.02
N LEU A 25 5.53 6.51 -34.90
CA LEU A 25 4.49 7.46 -34.49
C LEU A 25 3.22 6.66 -34.13
N GLY A 26 2.75 6.83 -32.92
CA GLY A 26 1.44 6.40 -32.45
C GLY A 26 0.49 7.61 -32.40
N ALA A 27 -0.79 7.36 -32.62
CA ALA A 27 -1.85 8.33 -32.40
C ALA A 27 -3.05 7.62 -31.83
N ASP A 28 -3.60 8.14 -30.76
CA ASP A 28 -4.74 7.55 -30.07
C ASP A 28 -5.73 8.63 -29.67
N ALA A 29 -7.01 8.29 -29.55
CA ALA A 29 -8.06 9.20 -29.14
C ALA A 29 -8.98 8.51 -28.13
N GLY A 30 -9.35 9.24 -27.09
CA GLY A 30 -10.20 8.73 -26.05
C GLY A 30 -11.25 9.73 -25.58
N LEU A 31 -12.11 9.26 -24.69
CA LEU A 31 -13.21 10.05 -24.16
C LEU A 31 -13.47 9.68 -22.72
N ASP A 32 -13.44 10.68 -21.84
CA ASP A 32 -13.92 10.56 -20.48
C ASP A 32 -15.29 11.24 -20.34
N ILE A 33 -16.22 10.57 -19.67
CA ILE A 33 -17.58 11.05 -19.41
C ILE A 33 -17.81 10.99 -17.92
N LYS A 34 -18.17 12.11 -17.31
CA LYS A 34 -18.55 12.19 -15.90
C LYS A 34 -20.00 12.61 -15.75
N TYR A 35 -20.74 11.85 -14.98
CA TYR A 35 -22.15 12.06 -14.73
C TYR A 35 -22.47 12.00 -13.24
N GLY A 36 -22.99 13.10 -12.68
CA GLY A 36 -23.53 13.10 -11.33
C GLY A 36 -24.89 12.42 -11.30
N ILE A 37 -24.97 11.21 -10.76
CA ILE A 37 -26.23 10.47 -10.58
C ILE A 37 -27.07 11.15 -9.52
N THR A 38 -26.43 11.56 -8.42
CA THR A 38 -27.00 12.39 -7.35
C THR A 38 -25.95 13.41 -6.90
N GLN A 39 -26.27 14.26 -5.92
CA GLN A 39 -25.30 15.21 -5.35
C GLN A 39 -24.07 14.53 -4.72
N ASN A 40 -24.20 13.27 -4.31
CA ASN A 40 -23.18 12.53 -3.58
C ASN A 40 -22.73 11.23 -4.28
N LEU A 41 -23.21 10.97 -5.49
CA LEU A 41 -22.90 9.76 -6.27
C LEU A 41 -22.58 10.14 -7.71
N THR A 42 -21.39 9.77 -8.15
CA THR A 42 -20.86 10.08 -9.48
C THR A 42 -20.57 8.79 -10.24
N ALA A 43 -20.91 8.77 -11.52
CA ALA A 43 -20.48 7.77 -12.47
C ALA A 43 -19.45 8.39 -13.44
N ASP A 44 -18.36 7.70 -13.65
CA ASP A 44 -17.31 8.06 -14.58
C ASP A 44 -17.17 6.91 -15.58
N PHE A 45 -17.09 7.23 -16.86
CA PHE A 45 -16.83 6.29 -17.93
C PHE A 45 -15.63 6.78 -18.72
N THR A 46 -14.78 5.85 -19.11
CA THR A 46 -13.61 6.14 -19.94
C THR A 46 -13.53 5.15 -21.08
N VAL A 47 -13.15 5.63 -22.24
CA VAL A 47 -12.85 4.83 -23.43
C VAL A 47 -11.46 5.22 -23.88
N ASN A 48 -10.60 4.23 -24.03
CA ASN A 48 -9.23 4.41 -24.49
C ASN A 48 -8.41 5.34 -23.57
N THR A 49 -8.36 5.01 -22.29
CA THR A 49 -7.78 5.84 -21.21
C THR A 49 -6.36 6.28 -21.51
N ASP A 50 -6.09 7.57 -21.29
CA ASP A 50 -4.73 8.14 -21.37
C ASP A 50 -3.78 7.54 -20.33
N PHE A 51 -2.70 6.94 -20.78
CA PHE A 51 -1.60 6.41 -19.97
C PHE A 51 -0.32 7.26 -20.04
N ALA A 52 -0.28 8.33 -20.80
CA ALA A 52 0.94 9.15 -21.02
C ALA A 52 1.61 9.66 -19.73
N GLN A 53 0.89 9.68 -18.61
CA GLN A 53 1.42 10.10 -17.31
C GLN A 53 2.10 8.96 -16.53
N VAL A 54 1.97 7.70 -16.95
CA VAL A 54 2.48 6.53 -16.21
C VAL A 54 3.97 6.30 -16.44
N GLU A 55 4.50 6.68 -17.60
CA GLU A 55 5.90 6.51 -17.96
C GLU A 55 6.89 7.30 -17.08
N ALA A 56 6.41 8.31 -16.38
CA ALA A 56 7.23 9.21 -15.56
C ALA A 56 7.41 8.73 -14.12
N ASP A 57 7.53 7.41 -13.87
CA ASP A 57 7.94 6.95 -12.55
C ASP A 57 9.42 7.30 -12.31
N GLU A 58 9.69 7.90 -11.15
CA GLU A 58 11.07 8.18 -10.76
C GLU A 58 11.84 6.87 -10.64
N GLN A 59 13.02 6.83 -11.27
CA GLN A 59 13.90 5.69 -11.14
C GLN A 59 14.36 5.56 -9.68
N GLN A 60 13.91 4.54 -8.99
CA GLN A 60 14.30 4.25 -7.61
C GLN A 60 15.26 3.06 -7.57
N ILE A 61 16.37 3.22 -6.86
CA ILE A 61 17.26 2.10 -6.56
C ILE A 61 16.63 1.29 -5.43
N ASN A 62 16.17 0.09 -5.74
CA ASN A 62 15.64 -0.82 -4.73
C ASN A 62 16.78 -1.52 -3.98
N LEU A 63 17.11 -0.99 -2.80
CA LEU A 63 18.08 -1.59 -1.89
C LEU A 63 17.45 -2.64 -0.94
N THR A 64 16.17 -2.95 -1.16
CA THR A 64 15.46 -3.97 -0.37
C THR A 64 15.11 -5.18 -1.23
N ARG A 65 14.84 -6.31 -0.60
CA ARG A 65 14.33 -7.52 -1.28
C ARG A 65 12.84 -7.46 -1.63
N PHE A 66 12.16 -6.39 -1.26
CA PHE A 66 10.72 -6.26 -1.40
C PHE A 66 10.35 -5.43 -2.62
N SER A 67 9.16 -5.67 -3.17
CA SER A 67 8.61 -4.88 -4.26
C SER A 67 8.39 -3.43 -3.86
N LEU A 68 8.74 -2.50 -4.76
CA LEU A 68 8.47 -1.08 -4.58
C LEU A 68 7.00 -0.79 -4.83
N PHE A 69 6.45 0.11 -4.03
CA PHE A 69 5.10 0.63 -4.20
C PHE A 69 5.17 2.00 -4.88
N PHE A 70 4.49 2.15 -6.01
CA PHE A 70 4.41 3.41 -6.74
C PHE A 70 3.01 4.01 -6.59
N LEU A 71 2.95 5.31 -6.37
CA LEU A 71 1.69 6.03 -6.29
C LEU A 71 0.99 6.07 -7.66
N GLU A 72 -0.34 6.05 -7.65
CA GLU A 72 -1.14 6.26 -8.86
C GLU A 72 -1.00 7.72 -9.32
N LYS A 73 -0.93 7.92 -10.65
CA LYS A 73 -0.81 9.23 -11.28
C LYS A 73 -1.96 9.52 -12.26
N ARG A 74 -2.67 8.49 -12.72
CA ARG A 74 -3.77 8.61 -13.68
C ARG A 74 -4.98 9.25 -13.02
N GLU A 75 -5.49 10.34 -13.59
CA GLU A 75 -6.61 11.13 -13.06
C GLU A 75 -7.86 10.27 -12.81
N PHE A 76 -8.19 9.38 -13.74
CA PHE A 76 -9.34 8.47 -13.62
C PHE A 76 -9.30 7.64 -12.32
N PHE A 77 -8.13 7.18 -11.86
CA PHE A 77 -8.01 6.37 -10.64
C PHE A 77 -7.79 7.20 -9.37
N LEU A 78 -7.28 8.43 -9.49
CA LEU A 78 -6.99 9.30 -8.34
C LEU A 78 -8.27 9.81 -7.68
N GLU A 79 -9.28 10.12 -8.49
CA GLU A 79 -10.51 10.67 -7.96
C GLU A 79 -11.24 9.63 -7.10
N ASN A 80 -11.60 10.02 -5.89
CA ASN A 80 -12.28 9.16 -4.91
C ASN A 80 -11.56 7.83 -4.57
N GLN A 81 -10.24 7.70 -4.86
CA GLN A 81 -9.47 6.49 -4.55
C GLN A 81 -9.57 6.07 -3.07
N GLY A 82 -9.73 7.03 -2.15
CA GLY A 82 -9.91 6.76 -0.73
C GLY A 82 -11.12 5.89 -0.39
N LEU A 83 -12.14 5.83 -1.25
CA LEU A 83 -13.30 4.95 -1.07
C LEU A 83 -12.94 3.46 -1.19
N PHE A 84 -11.89 3.13 -1.94
CA PHE A 84 -11.43 1.76 -2.14
C PHE A 84 -10.41 1.28 -1.08
N THR A 85 -10.03 2.12 -0.12
CA THR A 85 -9.12 1.70 0.96
C THR A 85 -9.75 0.61 1.80
N PHE A 86 -8.94 -0.35 2.27
CA PHE A 86 -9.37 -1.52 3.01
C PHE A 86 -8.39 -1.85 4.15
N GLY A 87 -8.90 -2.36 5.27
CA GLY A 87 -8.13 -2.93 6.35
C GLY A 87 -7.20 -1.97 7.08
N GLY A 88 -7.40 -0.64 6.97
CA GLY A 88 -6.50 0.35 7.53
C GLY A 88 -5.13 0.43 6.82
N ALA A 89 -4.97 -0.26 5.67
CA ALA A 89 -3.82 -0.08 4.80
C ALA A 89 -3.82 1.36 4.29
N GLY A 90 -2.85 2.16 4.74
CA GLY A 90 -2.75 3.55 4.33
C GLY A 90 -2.32 3.68 2.87
N ALA A 91 -2.93 4.64 2.15
CA ALA A 91 -2.46 5.08 0.84
C ALA A 91 -1.24 6.02 0.96
N GLY A 92 -0.35 5.76 1.92
CA GLY A 92 0.83 6.58 2.12
C GLY A 92 1.87 6.39 1.00
N PRO A 93 2.81 7.34 0.84
CA PRO A 93 3.83 7.29 -0.22
C PRO A 93 4.75 6.07 -0.16
N PHE A 94 4.71 5.30 0.93
CA PHE A 94 5.51 4.07 1.09
C PHE A 94 4.66 2.79 1.06
N GLY A 95 3.38 2.87 0.63
CA GLY A 95 2.43 1.78 0.78
C GLY A 95 2.11 1.52 2.26
N GLY A 96 1.11 0.74 2.58
CA GLY A 96 0.71 0.42 3.96
C GLY A 96 1.69 -0.48 4.75
N GLY A 97 3.00 -0.39 4.53
CA GLY A 97 3.97 -1.31 5.12
C GLY A 97 3.80 -2.73 4.55
N ASP A 98 3.78 -3.75 5.43
CA ASP A 98 3.57 -5.15 5.03
C ASP A 98 2.07 -5.53 4.95
N THR A 99 1.15 -4.60 5.29
CA THR A 99 -0.30 -4.84 5.19
C THR A 99 -0.71 -4.94 3.72
N PRO A 100 -1.37 -6.03 3.30
CA PRO A 100 -1.86 -6.20 1.94
C PRO A 100 -2.80 -5.09 1.50
N VAL A 101 -2.62 -4.59 0.29
CA VAL A 101 -3.53 -3.65 -0.37
C VAL A 101 -4.43 -4.44 -1.30
N MET A 102 -5.75 -4.46 -1.04
CA MET A 102 -6.70 -5.31 -1.81
C MET A 102 -7.03 -4.73 -3.19
N PHE A 103 -6.89 -3.42 -3.37
CA PHE A 103 -7.03 -2.75 -4.65
C PHE A 103 -5.88 -1.78 -4.88
N TYR A 104 -5.15 -2.00 -5.95
CA TYR A 104 -4.03 -1.19 -6.40
C TYR A 104 -4.20 -0.92 -7.90
N SER A 105 -4.65 0.26 -8.24
CA SER A 105 -5.04 0.64 -9.61
C SER A 105 -3.94 0.43 -10.66
N ARG A 106 -2.68 0.54 -10.25
CA ARG A 106 -1.52 0.29 -11.14
C ARG A 106 -1.35 -1.17 -11.57
N ARG A 107 -2.14 -2.10 -11.03
CA ARG A 107 -2.28 -3.46 -11.59
C ARG A 107 -3.11 -3.50 -12.87
N ILE A 108 -3.87 -2.43 -13.15
CA ILE A 108 -4.71 -2.29 -14.33
C ILE A 108 -3.97 -1.46 -15.36
N GLY A 109 -3.81 -1.99 -16.57
CA GLY A 109 -3.17 -1.30 -17.68
C GLY A 109 -1.65 -1.22 -17.60
N LEU A 110 -1.02 -1.96 -16.67
CA LEU A 110 0.43 -2.05 -16.55
C LEU A 110 0.86 -3.50 -16.28
N ASN A 111 1.81 -3.99 -17.02
CA ASN A 111 2.44 -5.28 -16.77
C ASN A 111 3.96 -5.19 -16.95
N LYS A 112 4.71 -5.45 -15.85
CA LYS A 112 6.18 -5.45 -15.85
C LYS A 112 6.79 -4.16 -16.43
N GLY A 113 6.15 -2.99 -16.15
CA GLY A 113 6.60 -1.70 -16.65
C GLY A 113 6.20 -1.37 -18.08
N ARG A 114 5.43 -2.26 -18.75
CA ARG A 114 4.84 -2.00 -20.07
C ARG A 114 3.37 -1.64 -19.93
N GLU A 115 2.92 -0.74 -20.79
CA GLU A 115 1.53 -0.34 -20.86
C GLU A 115 0.70 -1.42 -21.55
N VAL A 116 -0.49 -1.66 -21.00
CA VAL A 116 -1.54 -2.49 -21.59
C VAL A 116 -2.74 -1.58 -21.80
N GLN A 117 -3.14 -1.38 -23.03
CA GLN A 117 -4.20 -0.46 -23.39
C GLN A 117 -5.49 -0.76 -22.64
N THR A 118 -6.11 0.27 -22.04
CA THR A 118 -7.45 0.17 -21.47
C THR A 118 -8.47 0.53 -22.53
N GLU A 119 -9.22 -0.47 -22.99
CA GLU A 119 -10.24 -0.26 -24.04
C GLU A 119 -11.41 0.55 -23.53
N MET A 120 -11.96 0.15 -22.37
CA MET A 120 -13.06 0.85 -21.73
C MET A 120 -13.08 0.61 -20.22
N GLY A 121 -13.64 1.56 -19.50
CA GLY A 121 -13.83 1.46 -18.06
C GLY A 121 -15.02 2.24 -17.58
N GLY A 122 -15.53 1.82 -16.42
CA GLY A 122 -16.58 2.55 -15.71
C GLY A 122 -16.35 2.49 -14.22
N ARG A 123 -16.69 3.58 -13.56
CA ARG A 123 -16.58 3.71 -12.11
C ARG A 123 -17.82 4.42 -11.57
N VAL A 124 -18.35 3.90 -10.48
CA VAL A 124 -19.40 4.58 -9.70
C VAL A 124 -18.89 4.74 -8.29
N THR A 125 -18.79 5.98 -7.82
CA THR A 125 -18.26 6.29 -6.48
C THR A 125 -19.12 7.33 -5.78
N GLY A 126 -19.24 7.19 -4.46
CA GLY A 126 -19.95 8.19 -3.66
C GLY A 126 -20.62 7.63 -2.41
N ARG A 127 -21.64 8.33 -1.94
CA ARG A 127 -22.38 8.00 -0.72
C ARG A 127 -23.88 7.86 -1.00
N VAL A 128 -24.45 6.79 -0.43
CA VAL A 128 -25.89 6.53 -0.45
C VAL A 128 -26.34 6.31 1.01
N GLY A 129 -26.91 7.34 1.60
CA GLY A 129 -27.24 7.35 3.02
C GLY A 129 -25.99 7.18 3.89
N ALA A 130 -25.97 6.16 4.75
CA ALA A 130 -24.84 5.83 5.63
C ALA A 130 -23.75 4.97 4.93
N PHE A 131 -23.96 4.62 3.67
CA PHE A 131 -23.03 3.76 2.93
C PHE A 131 -22.14 4.60 2.00
N SER A 132 -20.85 4.33 2.02
CA SER A 132 -19.91 4.73 0.99
C SER A 132 -19.74 3.57 0.03
N VAL A 133 -19.88 3.81 -1.27
CA VAL A 133 -19.86 2.78 -2.31
C VAL A 133 -18.81 3.12 -3.38
N GLY A 134 -18.09 2.12 -3.81
CA GLY A 134 -17.19 2.18 -4.94
C GLY A 134 -17.38 0.95 -5.80
N LEU A 135 -17.67 1.14 -7.06
CA LEU A 135 -17.73 0.12 -8.10
C LEU A 135 -16.79 0.53 -9.23
N LEU A 136 -15.95 -0.38 -9.67
CA LEU A 136 -15.05 -0.19 -10.81
C LEU A 136 -15.12 -1.43 -11.69
N ASN A 137 -15.22 -1.23 -12.99
CA ASN A 137 -15.03 -2.28 -13.98
C ASN A 137 -14.22 -1.72 -15.14
N ILE A 138 -13.14 -2.42 -15.51
CA ILE A 138 -12.23 -2.02 -16.59
C ILE A 138 -11.89 -3.21 -17.44
N GLN A 139 -11.92 -3.02 -18.75
CA GLN A 139 -11.48 -3.96 -19.76
C GLN A 139 -10.15 -3.46 -20.35
N THR A 140 -9.13 -4.31 -20.32
CA THR A 140 -7.88 -4.08 -21.05
C THR A 140 -7.85 -4.92 -22.31
N GLY A 141 -7.19 -4.43 -23.34
CA GLY A 141 -6.95 -5.15 -24.58
C GLY A 141 -5.82 -6.18 -24.47
N ASP A 142 -5.56 -6.84 -25.58
CA ASP A 142 -4.41 -7.73 -25.76
C ASP A 142 -3.12 -6.89 -25.94
N GLU A 143 -2.01 -7.37 -25.41
CA GLU A 143 -0.67 -6.83 -25.68
C GLU A 143 0.23 -7.98 -26.20
N PRO A 144 0.35 -8.14 -27.53
CA PRO A 144 1.02 -9.29 -28.15
C PRO A 144 2.52 -9.39 -27.85
N VAL A 145 3.22 -8.25 -27.67
CA VAL A 145 4.67 -8.24 -27.42
C VAL A 145 5.02 -8.84 -26.06
N SER A 146 4.16 -8.65 -25.07
CA SER A 146 4.31 -9.21 -23.72
C SER A 146 3.49 -10.50 -23.52
N ALA A 147 2.81 -10.98 -24.55
CA ALA A 147 1.89 -12.14 -24.49
C ALA A 147 0.82 -11.99 -23.39
N ILE A 148 0.21 -10.81 -23.31
CA ILE A 148 -0.86 -10.51 -22.35
C ILE A 148 -2.19 -10.58 -23.09
N GLU A 149 -3.10 -11.37 -22.56
CA GLU A 149 -4.46 -11.49 -23.08
C GLU A 149 -5.39 -10.43 -22.47
N ALA A 150 -6.40 -10.04 -23.24
CA ALA A 150 -7.45 -9.12 -22.79
C ALA A 150 -8.03 -9.56 -21.45
N THR A 151 -8.06 -8.65 -20.49
CA THR A 151 -8.40 -8.96 -19.10
C THR A 151 -9.42 -7.97 -18.57
N ASN A 152 -10.47 -8.49 -17.91
CA ASN A 152 -11.45 -7.66 -17.20
C ASN A 152 -11.11 -7.60 -15.71
N PHE A 153 -11.16 -6.39 -15.16
CA PHE A 153 -10.96 -6.08 -13.76
C PHE A 153 -12.24 -5.52 -13.17
N THR A 154 -12.68 -6.11 -12.07
CA THR A 154 -13.85 -5.64 -11.33
C THR A 154 -13.48 -5.42 -9.87
N VAL A 155 -13.90 -4.30 -9.30
CA VAL A 155 -13.74 -3.97 -7.87
C VAL A 155 -15.05 -3.45 -7.32
N VAL A 156 -15.49 -4.03 -6.22
CA VAL A 156 -16.67 -3.60 -5.47
C VAL A 156 -16.26 -3.31 -4.04
N ARG A 157 -16.54 -2.14 -3.58
CA ARG A 157 -16.29 -1.70 -2.21
C ARG A 157 -17.55 -1.10 -1.61
N VAL A 158 -17.95 -1.59 -0.45
CA VAL A 158 -19.04 -1.03 0.34
C VAL A 158 -18.55 -0.82 1.76
N LYS A 159 -18.74 0.38 2.28
CA LYS A 159 -18.38 0.73 3.65
C LYS A 159 -19.58 1.41 4.31
N ARG A 160 -19.85 1.09 5.56
CA ARG A 160 -20.89 1.71 6.36
C ARG A 160 -20.29 2.38 7.57
N ASP A 161 -20.58 3.67 7.72
CA ASP A 161 -20.27 4.39 8.96
C ASP A 161 -21.25 3.91 10.04
N LEU A 162 -20.72 3.44 11.14
CA LEU A 162 -21.47 3.04 12.34
C LEU A 162 -21.34 4.12 13.39
N LEU A 163 -21.14 4.40 14.37
CA LEU A 163 -20.89 5.45 15.32
C LEU A 163 -20.08 6.63 14.72
N ARG A 164 -19.74 7.62 15.52
CA ARG A 164 -19.03 8.83 15.06
C ARG A 164 -17.67 8.58 14.42
N ARG A 165 -16.95 7.53 14.83
CA ARG A 165 -15.56 7.22 14.43
C ARG A 165 -15.36 5.75 14.09
N SER A 166 -16.43 5.04 13.76
CA SER A 166 -16.36 3.61 13.49
C SER A 166 -17.01 3.29 12.17
N SER A 167 -16.46 2.30 11.49
CA SER A 167 -17.00 1.84 10.22
C SER A 167 -16.69 0.36 10.02
N ILE A 168 -17.56 -0.31 9.29
CA ILE A 168 -17.34 -1.66 8.76
C ILE A 168 -17.46 -1.63 7.26
N GLY A 169 -16.78 -2.54 6.57
CA GLY A 169 -16.82 -2.59 5.13
C GLY A 169 -16.57 -3.96 4.56
N ALA A 170 -16.86 -4.09 3.27
CA ALA A 170 -16.58 -5.26 2.48
C ALA A 170 -15.97 -4.86 1.15
N ILE A 171 -15.03 -5.65 0.65
CA ILE A 171 -14.43 -5.50 -0.67
C ILE A 171 -14.51 -6.83 -1.41
N ALA A 172 -14.76 -6.75 -2.72
CA ALA A 172 -14.59 -7.87 -3.63
C ALA A 172 -13.85 -7.38 -4.87
N THR A 173 -12.84 -8.14 -5.29
CA THR A 173 -12.12 -7.84 -6.53
C THR A 173 -12.06 -9.09 -7.39
N ARG A 174 -12.04 -8.91 -8.71
CA ARG A 174 -11.91 -9.98 -9.69
C ARG A 174 -11.02 -9.55 -10.83
N ARG A 175 -10.16 -10.45 -11.26
CA ARG A 175 -9.42 -10.43 -12.51
C ARG A 175 -9.86 -11.64 -13.33
N SER A 176 -10.36 -11.41 -14.55
CA SER A 176 -10.96 -12.48 -15.37
C SER A 176 -9.96 -13.53 -15.82
N LEU A 177 -8.71 -13.13 -16.03
CA LEU A 177 -7.61 -14.04 -16.35
C LEU A 177 -6.51 -13.88 -15.28
N SER A 178 -6.28 -14.94 -14.50
CA SER A 178 -5.25 -14.96 -13.46
C SER A 178 -3.84 -14.87 -14.04
N THR A 179 -2.90 -14.38 -13.22
CA THR A 179 -1.46 -14.38 -13.56
C THR A 179 -0.86 -15.77 -13.68
N THR A 180 -1.57 -16.82 -13.22
CA THR A 180 -1.20 -18.22 -13.47
C THR A 180 -1.53 -18.70 -14.88
N GLY A 181 -2.29 -17.91 -15.65
CA GLY A 181 -2.83 -18.30 -16.95
C GLY A 181 -4.01 -19.27 -16.89
N LEU A 182 -4.51 -19.58 -15.68
CA LEU A 182 -5.60 -20.53 -15.45
C LEU A 182 -6.80 -19.85 -14.81
N GLY A 183 -7.87 -19.64 -15.57
CA GLY A 183 -9.14 -19.11 -15.04
C GLY A 183 -9.02 -17.71 -14.42
N SER A 184 -9.87 -17.40 -13.43
CA SER A 184 -9.94 -16.11 -12.77
C SER A 184 -9.22 -16.08 -11.42
N SER A 185 -8.88 -14.87 -10.95
CA SER A 185 -8.49 -14.60 -9.57
C SER A 185 -9.52 -13.69 -8.92
N GLU A 186 -9.95 -14.05 -7.73
CA GLU A 186 -10.95 -13.32 -6.95
C GLU A 186 -10.42 -13.06 -5.53
N THR A 187 -10.76 -11.90 -4.98
CA THR A 187 -10.44 -11.54 -3.59
C THR A 187 -11.70 -11.06 -2.89
N TYR A 188 -11.94 -11.54 -1.69
CA TYR A 188 -13.04 -11.12 -0.82
C TYR A 188 -12.48 -10.69 0.52
N GLY A 189 -12.99 -9.60 1.08
CA GLY A 189 -12.55 -9.13 2.37
C GLY A 189 -13.61 -8.37 3.15
N LEU A 190 -13.50 -8.46 4.48
CA LEU A 190 -14.27 -7.68 5.45
C LEU A 190 -13.32 -6.90 6.32
N ASP A 191 -13.63 -5.65 6.60
CA ASP A 191 -12.81 -4.80 7.47
C ASP A 191 -13.65 -3.99 8.46
N GLY A 192 -12.99 -3.62 9.55
CA GLY A 192 -13.57 -2.78 10.58
C GLY A 192 -12.55 -1.80 11.14
N THR A 193 -12.99 -0.57 11.34
CA THR A 193 -12.25 0.47 12.06
C THR A 193 -13.14 0.98 13.16
N PHE A 194 -12.65 0.95 14.40
CA PHE A 194 -13.41 1.35 15.57
C PHE A 194 -12.61 2.36 16.38
N GLY A 195 -13.15 3.55 16.55
CA GLY A 195 -12.60 4.61 17.38
C GLY A 195 -13.40 4.73 18.67
N PHE A 196 -12.73 4.52 19.81
CA PHE A 196 -13.33 4.66 21.14
C PHE A 196 -12.65 5.81 21.88
N TYR A 197 -13.46 6.66 22.50
CA TYR A 197 -12.96 7.87 23.16
C TYR A 197 -12.12 8.71 22.18
N ASP A 198 -11.07 9.38 22.66
CA ASP A 198 -10.22 10.21 21.80
C ASP A 198 -8.91 9.54 21.41
N ALA A 199 -8.54 8.46 22.08
CA ALA A 199 -7.21 7.90 21.99
C ALA A 199 -7.13 6.41 21.59
N LEU A 200 -8.23 5.67 21.59
CA LEU A 200 -8.22 4.23 21.29
C LEU A 200 -8.79 3.96 19.90
N ASN A 201 -7.97 3.34 19.05
CA ASN A 201 -8.36 2.88 17.72
C ASN A 201 -8.12 1.37 17.60
N ILE A 202 -9.07 0.68 16.97
CA ILE A 202 -8.96 -0.74 16.61
C ILE A 202 -9.20 -0.84 15.11
N ASN A 203 -8.23 -1.42 14.39
CA ASN A 203 -8.35 -1.74 12.97
C ASN A 203 -8.23 -3.25 12.79
N THR A 204 -9.13 -3.83 12.05
CA THR A 204 -9.13 -5.26 11.77
C THR A 204 -9.60 -5.55 10.36
N TYR A 205 -9.11 -6.62 9.79
CA TYR A 205 -9.68 -7.19 8.57
C TYR A 205 -9.49 -8.71 8.52
N TRP A 206 -10.28 -9.32 7.68
CA TRP A 206 -10.14 -10.67 7.18
C TRP A 206 -10.34 -10.66 5.66
N ALA A 207 -9.51 -11.36 4.92
CA ALA A 207 -9.61 -11.48 3.47
C ALA A 207 -9.17 -12.87 3.02
N SER A 208 -9.72 -13.32 1.89
CA SER A 208 -9.36 -14.57 1.21
C SER A 208 -9.26 -14.32 -0.28
N THR A 209 -8.34 -15.02 -0.94
CA THR A 209 -8.18 -15.02 -2.40
C THR A 209 -8.50 -16.39 -2.95
N ARG A 210 -9.10 -16.42 -4.14
CA ARG A 210 -9.35 -17.65 -4.91
C ARG A 210 -8.71 -17.49 -6.27
N THR A 211 -7.57 -18.15 -6.48
CA THR A 211 -6.82 -18.09 -7.73
C THR A 211 -6.69 -19.50 -8.27
N ALA A 212 -7.09 -19.71 -9.52
CA ALA A 212 -6.99 -21.02 -10.16
C ALA A 212 -5.53 -21.50 -10.20
N GLY A 213 -5.30 -22.74 -9.78
CA GLY A 213 -3.96 -23.36 -9.74
C GLY A 213 -3.14 -23.09 -8.48
N LEU A 214 -3.65 -22.30 -7.50
CA LEU A 214 -3.05 -22.14 -6.18
C LEU A 214 -3.71 -23.04 -5.13
N GLY A 215 -3.06 -23.18 -3.98
CA GLY A 215 -3.49 -24.03 -2.86
C GLY A 215 -4.57 -23.40 -1.98
N GLN A 216 -4.60 -23.80 -0.70
CA GLN A 216 -5.65 -23.45 0.26
C GLN A 216 -5.21 -22.49 1.37
N ASP A 217 -3.90 -22.13 1.48
CA ASP A 217 -3.43 -21.11 2.44
C ASP A 217 -3.58 -19.71 1.83
N ASP A 218 -4.82 -19.37 1.50
CA ASP A 218 -5.26 -18.22 0.71
C ASP A 218 -5.88 -17.08 1.56
N ILE A 219 -5.61 -17.09 2.88
CA ILE A 219 -6.21 -16.17 3.85
C ILE A 219 -5.19 -15.14 4.32
N SER A 220 -5.67 -13.92 4.53
CA SER A 220 -4.94 -12.89 5.27
C SER A 220 -5.86 -12.22 6.28
N TYR A 221 -5.34 -11.95 7.47
CA TYR A 221 -6.07 -11.21 8.50
C TYR A 221 -5.14 -10.34 9.34
N ARG A 222 -5.71 -9.30 9.92
CA ARG A 222 -5.01 -8.36 10.79
C ARG A 222 -5.89 -7.92 11.94
N ALA A 223 -5.29 -7.82 13.12
CA ALA A 223 -5.85 -7.14 14.27
C ALA A 223 -4.83 -6.14 14.79
N GLN A 224 -5.20 -4.88 14.89
CA GLN A 224 -4.38 -3.80 15.44
C GLN A 224 -5.17 -3.05 16.50
N LEU A 225 -4.52 -2.79 17.61
CA LEU A 225 -4.99 -1.90 18.67
C LEU A 225 -3.97 -0.79 18.83
N ASP A 226 -4.41 0.47 18.76
CA ASP A 226 -3.60 1.66 18.98
C ASP A 226 -4.26 2.55 20.04
N TYR A 227 -3.58 2.70 21.16
CA TYR A 227 -3.93 3.67 22.20
C TYR A 227 -2.88 4.78 22.26
N ALA A 228 -3.26 5.98 21.85
CA ALA A 228 -2.40 7.14 21.71
C ALA A 228 -2.73 8.24 22.73
N GLY A 229 -2.66 7.92 24.03
CA GLY A 229 -2.82 8.90 25.10
C GLY A 229 -1.62 9.85 25.24
N ASP A 230 -1.77 10.98 25.96
CA ASP A 230 -0.66 11.96 26.13
C ASP A 230 0.52 11.35 26.89
N ARG A 231 0.25 10.66 28.00
CA ARG A 231 1.30 10.07 28.86
C ARG A 231 1.69 8.65 28.46
N TYR A 232 0.74 7.86 28.00
CA TYR A 232 0.95 6.47 27.63
C TYR A 232 0.51 6.25 26.19
N GLY A 233 1.28 5.46 25.46
CA GLY A 233 0.92 4.94 24.13
C GLY A 233 1.15 3.44 24.12
N VAL A 234 0.23 2.70 23.50
CA VAL A 234 0.33 1.25 23.30
C VAL A 234 -0.14 0.93 21.90
N GLU A 235 0.68 0.25 21.14
CA GLU A 235 0.29 -0.28 19.83
C GLU A 235 0.59 -1.78 19.81
N LEU A 236 -0.41 -2.57 19.45
CA LEU A 236 -0.29 -4.00 19.27
C LEU A 236 -0.83 -4.36 17.89
N GLU A 237 -0.12 -5.19 17.16
CA GLU A 237 -0.55 -5.67 15.85
C GLU A 237 -0.21 -7.14 15.68
N HIS A 238 -1.15 -7.88 15.09
CA HIS A 238 -0.91 -9.22 14.57
C HIS A 238 -1.45 -9.29 13.15
N LEU A 239 -0.58 -9.63 12.20
CA LEU A 239 -0.87 -9.70 10.78
C LEU A 239 -0.41 -11.06 10.25
N VAL A 240 -1.29 -11.73 9.51
CA VAL A 240 -0.99 -13.00 8.85
C VAL A 240 -1.29 -12.88 7.37
N VAL A 241 -0.39 -13.39 6.54
CA VAL A 241 -0.53 -13.48 5.09
C VAL A 241 -0.15 -14.90 4.67
N GLY A 242 -1.13 -15.65 4.17
CA GLY A 242 -0.95 -17.03 3.73
C GLY A 242 -0.04 -17.15 2.51
N THR A 243 0.51 -18.33 2.31
CA THR A 243 1.44 -18.62 1.19
C THR A 243 0.77 -18.44 -0.17
N ASP A 244 -0.51 -18.83 -0.28
CA ASP A 244 -1.31 -18.75 -1.51
C ASP A 244 -2.21 -17.52 -1.56
N PHE A 245 -2.10 -16.61 -0.59
CA PHE A 245 -2.84 -15.35 -0.60
C PHE A 245 -2.28 -14.42 -1.65
N LYS A 246 -2.98 -14.25 -2.78
CA LYS A 246 -2.55 -13.48 -3.95
C LYS A 246 -3.66 -12.54 -4.44
N PRO A 247 -3.80 -11.34 -3.88
CA PRO A 247 -4.76 -10.35 -4.38
C PRO A 247 -4.24 -9.74 -5.68
N GLU A 248 -4.55 -10.37 -6.83
CA GLU A 248 -3.98 -10.00 -8.12
C GLU A 248 -4.40 -8.62 -8.63
N VAL A 249 -5.51 -8.08 -8.13
CA VAL A 249 -5.92 -6.67 -8.35
C VAL A 249 -5.33 -5.72 -7.29
N GLY A 250 -4.60 -6.28 -6.34
CA GLY A 250 -4.01 -5.58 -5.21
C GLY A 250 -2.48 -5.53 -5.26
N PHE A 251 -1.88 -5.26 -4.09
CA PHE A 251 -0.44 -5.24 -3.92
C PHE A 251 -0.02 -5.93 -2.62
N LEU A 252 0.97 -6.81 -2.73
CA LEU A 252 1.68 -7.41 -1.61
C LEU A 252 3.15 -6.96 -1.66
N ARG A 253 3.63 -6.44 -0.56
CA ARG A 253 5.06 -6.17 -0.39
C ARG A 253 5.81 -7.43 0.02
N ARG A 254 5.22 -8.22 0.93
CA ARG A 254 5.74 -9.48 1.47
C ARG A 254 4.65 -10.54 1.39
N GLU A 255 5.04 -11.76 1.13
CA GLU A 255 4.19 -12.95 1.04
C GLU A 255 4.62 -13.97 2.08
N ASP A 256 3.75 -14.92 2.43
CA ASP A 256 4.08 -16.08 3.27
C ASP A 256 4.70 -15.68 4.62
N PHE A 257 3.93 -14.94 5.45
CA PHE A 257 4.46 -14.49 6.75
C PHE A 257 3.40 -14.28 7.82
N GLU A 258 3.88 -14.27 9.06
CA GLU A 258 3.17 -13.82 10.25
C GLU A 258 4.00 -12.73 10.92
N ARG A 259 3.36 -11.63 11.28
CA ARG A 259 3.98 -10.51 11.97
C ARG A 259 3.28 -10.24 13.29
N SER A 260 4.05 -10.14 14.36
CA SER A 260 3.60 -9.65 15.66
C SER A 260 4.39 -8.40 16.02
N PHE A 261 3.70 -7.30 16.25
CA PHE A 261 4.29 -6.03 16.60
C PHE A 261 3.72 -5.52 17.92
N ALA A 262 4.59 -5.01 18.78
CA ALA A 262 4.22 -4.33 20.00
C ALA A 262 5.06 -3.07 20.19
N ARG A 263 4.42 -1.99 20.62
CA ARG A 263 5.07 -0.73 20.99
C ARG A 263 4.46 -0.21 22.29
N PHE A 264 5.31 0.28 23.15
CA PHE A 264 4.93 0.97 24.38
C PHE A 264 5.65 2.29 24.50
N ARG A 265 4.91 3.35 24.79
CA ARG A 265 5.44 4.69 25.03
C ARG A 265 5.01 5.21 26.40
N PHE A 266 5.97 5.71 27.16
CA PHE A 266 5.74 6.45 28.40
C PHE A 266 6.36 7.84 28.30
N SER A 267 5.54 8.89 28.42
CA SER A 267 5.99 10.25 28.18
C SER A 267 5.45 11.24 29.23
N PRO A 268 6.04 11.21 30.45
CA PRO A 268 5.66 12.13 31.52
C PRO A 268 6.18 13.54 31.30
N ARG A 269 5.49 14.51 31.94
CA ARG A 269 5.87 15.93 32.00
C ARG A 269 6.33 16.26 33.42
N PRO A 270 7.64 16.24 33.71
CA PRO A 270 8.15 16.47 35.04
C PRO A 270 8.03 17.96 35.41
N GLN A 271 7.16 18.26 36.35
CA GLN A 271 6.95 19.67 36.79
C GLN A 271 8.08 20.22 37.68
N ALA A 272 8.90 19.36 38.27
CA ALA A 272 10.02 19.73 39.10
C ALA A 272 11.23 20.28 38.31
N ILE A 273 11.27 20.08 36.99
CA ILE A 273 12.39 20.47 36.11
C ILE A 273 11.88 21.48 35.09
N ALA A 274 12.02 22.75 35.37
CA ALA A 274 11.47 23.86 34.58
C ALA A 274 11.97 23.92 33.11
N THR A 275 13.10 23.29 32.81
CA THR A 275 13.67 23.28 31.46
C THR A 275 13.18 22.12 30.59
N ILE A 276 12.58 21.07 31.18
CA ILE A 276 12.13 19.87 30.50
C ILE A 276 10.61 19.89 30.39
N ARG A 277 10.10 19.95 29.17
CA ARG A 277 8.67 19.87 28.88
C ARG A 277 8.16 18.41 28.95
N LYS A 278 8.91 17.46 28.40
CA LYS A 278 8.49 16.07 28.29
C LYS A 278 9.69 15.15 28.22
N LEU A 279 9.61 14.03 28.95
CA LEU A 279 10.51 12.91 28.79
C LEU A 279 9.79 11.84 27.96
N ILE A 280 10.52 11.09 27.16
CA ILE A 280 9.96 10.06 26.27
C ILE A 280 10.77 8.79 26.44
N TRP A 281 10.12 7.72 26.87
CA TRP A 281 10.59 6.35 26.77
C TRP A 281 9.68 5.65 25.77
N ASP A 282 10.25 5.12 24.72
CA ASP A 282 9.51 4.41 23.65
C ASP A 282 10.26 3.13 23.34
N GLY A 283 9.55 2.02 23.33
CA GLY A 283 10.11 0.72 22.98
C GLY A 283 9.19 0.00 22.01
N SER A 284 9.76 -0.62 20.98
CA SER A 284 9.00 -1.46 20.06
C SER A 284 9.71 -2.77 19.77
N PHE A 285 8.91 -3.78 19.49
CA PHE A 285 9.36 -5.10 19.10
C PHE A 285 8.55 -5.57 17.89
N ASP A 286 9.25 -5.83 16.79
CA ASP A 286 8.72 -6.34 15.54
C ASP A 286 9.27 -7.74 15.29
N TYR A 287 8.40 -8.72 15.12
CA TYR A 287 8.76 -10.13 14.98
C TYR A 287 8.01 -10.73 13.79
N VAL A 288 8.74 -11.15 12.78
CA VAL A 288 8.20 -11.69 11.54
C VAL A 288 8.77 -13.07 11.27
N THR A 289 7.88 -14.04 11.13
CA THR A 289 8.21 -15.40 10.72
C THR A 289 7.57 -15.73 9.38
N ASP A 290 8.12 -16.73 8.67
CA ASP A 290 7.36 -17.37 7.60
C ASP A 290 6.27 -18.28 8.20
N ARG A 291 5.34 -18.77 7.36
CA ARG A 291 4.26 -19.69 7.78
C ARG A 291 4.79 -21.03 8.32
N GLY A 292 6.04 -21.37 8.02
CA GLY A 292 6.74 -22.52 8.60
C GLY A 292 7.35 -22.26 9.98
N GLY A 293 7.20 -21.05 10.54
CA GLY A 293 7.72 -20.65 11.85
C GLY A 293 9.18 -20.23 11.88
N ARG A 294 9.85 -20.09 10.71
CA ARG A 294 11.22 -19.60 10.64
C ARG A 294 11.24 -18.10 10.84
N LEU A 295 12.09 -17.62 11.75
CA LEU A 295 12.31 -16.18 11.93
C LEU A 295 12.94 -15.57 10.66
N GLU A 296 12.27 -14.55 10.12
CA GLU A 296 12.76 -13.78 8.97
C GLU A 296 13.27 -12.41 9.35
N THR A 297 12.51 -11.68 10.17
CA THR A 297 12.87 -10.33 10.59
C THR A 297 12.57 -10.18 12.07
N ARG A 298 13.48 -9.62 12.83
CA ARG A 298 13.25 -9.19 14.21
C ARG A 298 13.91 -7.84 14.41
N GLN A 299 13.13 -6.89 14.91
CA GLN A 299 13.66 -5.59 15.29
C GLN A 299 13.21 -5.25 16.71
N ALA A 300 14.15 -4.91 17.57
CA ALA A 300 13.89 -4.37 18.90
C ALA A 300 14.45 -2.96 18.97
N LEU A 301 13.59 -1.96 19.18
CA LEU A 301 13.98 -0.55 19.29
C LEU A 301 13.70 -0.06 20.70
N GLY A 302 14.69 0.61 21.29
CA GLY A 302 14.55 1.39 22.51
C GLY A 302 14.93 2.84 22.24
N ARG A 303 14.03 3.77 22.58
CA ARG A 303 14.25 5.21 22.43
C ARG A 303 14.12 5.90 23.78
N PHE A 304 15.10 6.76 24.08
CA PHE A 304 14.99 7.78 25.10
C PHE A 304 15.00 9.16 24.47
N GLY A 305 14.07 10.02 24.87
CA GLY A 305 13.97 11.38 24.35
C GLY A 305 13.71 12.42 25.42
N ILE A 306 14.20 13.63 25.20
CA ILE A 306 13.92 14.81 26.00
C ILE A 306 13.40 15.90 25.06
N GLU A 307 12.23 16.45 25.38
CA GLU A 307 11.70 17.68 24.78
C GLU A 307 11.83 18.81 25.80
N PHE A 308 12.56 19.84 25.44
CA PHE A 308 12.80 21.02 26.29
C PHE A 308 11.71 22.07 26.09
N GLU A 309 11.55 22.96 27.05
CA GLU A 309 10.58 24.07 26.99
C GLU A 309 10.84 25.04 25.81
N ASN A 310 12.08 25.17 25.39
CA ASN A 310 12.47 25.93 24.20
C ASN A 310 12.24 25.20 22.89
N SER A 311 11.53 24.04 22.90
CA SER A 311 11.25 23.16 21.77
C SER A 311 12.47 22.47 21.15
N ASP A 312 13.64 22.52 21.77
CA ASP A 312 14.76 21.68 21.41
C ASP A 312 14.43 20.21 21.77
N GLN A 313 14.98 19.27 21.02
CA GLN A 313 14.76 17.84 21.26
C GLN A 313 16.10 17.10 21.21
N VAL A 314 16.27 16.20 22.16
CA VAL A 314 17.36 15.21 22.16
C VAL A 314 16.72 13.83 22.08
N THR A 315 17.22 12.96 21.23
CA THR A 315 16.82 11.55 21.19
C THR A 315 18.03 10.64 21.08
N VAL A 316 17.95 9.50 21.75
CA VAL A 316 18.91 8.41 21.62
C VAL A 316 18.11 7.14 21.33
N ASP A 317 18.37 6.54 20.18
CA ASP A 317 17.74 5.33 19.71
C ASP A 317 18.75 4.20 19.64
N TYR A 318 18.43 3.07 20.20
CA TYR A 318 19.18 1.82 20.03
C TYR A 318 18.27 0.80 19.36
N THR A 319 18.76 0.19 18.26
CA THR A 319 18.03 -0.82 17.51
C THR A 319 18.87 -2.09 17.37
N ASP A 320 18.32 -3.24 17.77
CA ASP A 320 18.83 -4.58 17.51
C ASP A 320 18.03 -5.19 16.36
N ASN A 321 18.71 -5.50 15.26
CA ASN A 321 18.11 -6.03 14.05
C ASN A 321 18.58 -7.45 13.79
N PHE A 322 17.66 -8.28 13.30
CA PHE A 322 17.95 -9.58 12.70
C PHE A 322 17.18 -9.71 11.40
N GLU A 323 17.87 -10.16 10.34
CA GLU A 323 17.29 -10.39 9.02
C GLU A 323 17.77 -11.73 8.47
N PHE A 324 16.84 -12.58 8.04
CA PHE A 324 17.15 -13.82 7.35
C PHE A 324 16.90 -13.69 5.86
N LEU A 325 17.92 -13.91 5.05
CA LEU A 325 17.83 -13.93 3.59
C LEU A 325 17.52 -15.34 3.11
N LYS A 326 16.34 -15.53 2.50
CA LYS A 326 15.92 -16.81 1.89
C LYS A 326 16.69 -17.12 0.59
N ASN A 327 17.07 -16.06 -0.14
CA ASN A 327 17.79 -16.15 -1.42
C ASN A 327 19.05 -15.28 -1.37
N PRO A 328 20.08 -15.58 -2.19
CA PRO A 328 21.23 -14.69 -2.35
C PRO A 328 20.77 -13.29 -2.78
N PHE A 329 21.30 -12.26 -2.14
CA PHE A 329 20.93 -10.88 -2.41
C PHE A 329 22.08 -10.10 -3.06
N PRO A 330 22.00 -9.80 -4.37
CA PRO A 330 23.04 -9.02 -5.05
C PRO A 330 22.88 -7.53 -4.68
N ILE A 331 23.92 -6.93 -4.11
CA ILE A 331 23.97 -5.49 -3.77
C ILE A 331 24.64 -4.70 -4.90
N ALA A 332 25.61 -5.32 -5.58
CA ALA A 332 26.32 -4.75 -6.72
C ALA A 332 26.70 -5.89 -7.67
N SER A 333 27.13 -5.55 -8.88
CA SER A 333 27.49 -6.54 -9.92
C SER A 333 28.50 -7.61 -9.49
N SER A 334 29.33 -7.32 -8.46
CA SER A 334 30.35 -8.23 -7.94
C SER A 334 30.15 -8.64 -6.48
N VAL A 335 29.07 -8.16 -5.81
CA VAL A 335 28.87 -8.40 -4.39
C VAL A 335 27.47 -8.97 -4.16
N THR A 336 27.42 -10.20 -3.66
CA THR A 336 26.18 -10.89 -3.31
C THR A 336 26.24 -11.33 -1.86
N ILE A 337 25.23 -10.97 -1.07
CA ILE A 337 25.05 -11.47 0.29
C ILE A 337 24.48 -12.89 0.20
N PRO A 338 25.13 -13.93 0.80
CA PRO A 338 24.62 -15.28 0.74
C PRO A 338 23.34 -15.48 1.57
N VAL A 339 22.69 -16.61 1.38
CA VAL A 339 21.57 -17.07 2.23
C VAL A 339 22.05 -17.23 3.67
N GLY A 340 21.30 -16.70 4.64
CA GLY A 340 21.66 -16.82 6.05
C GLY A 340 21.00 -15.76 6.93
N GLY A 341 21.22 -15.87 8.23
CA GLY A 341 20.75 -14.92 9.23
C GLY A 341 21.82 -13.89 9.56
N TYR A 342 21.45 -12.62 9.56
CA TYR A 342 22.32 -11.48 9.81
C TYR A 342 21.82 -10.67 10.99
N ARG A 343 22.70 -10.36 11.93
CA ARG A 343 22.39 -9.52 13.09
C ARG A 343 23.27 -8.28 13.06
N PHE A 344 22.64 -7.13 13.26
CA PHE A 344 23.32 -5.84 13.31
C PHE A 344 22.59 -4.88 14.25
N ASN A 345 23.34 -3.94 14.81
CA ASN A 345 22.82 -2.97 15.78
C ASN A 345 23.12 -1.57 15.30
N ASP A 346 22.18 -0.66 15.57
CA ASP A 346 22.32 0.75 15.27
C ASP A 346 22.14 1.58 16.54
N LEU A 347 23.00 2.60 16.70
CA LEU A 347 22.87 3.62 17.73
C LEU A 347 22.80 4.98 17.05
N LEU A 348 21.69 5.67 17.22
CA LEU A 348 21.47 7.01 16.67
C LEU A 348 21.25 8.01 17.81
N ALA A 349 22.09 9.04 17.89
CA ALA A 349 21.86 10.19 18.77
C ALA A 349 21.54 11.42 17.90
N SER A 350 20.48 12.12 18.25
CA SER A 350 19.99 13.30 17.50
C SER A 350 19.71 14.46 18.44
N TYR A 351 20.09 15.65 18.01
CA TYR A 351 19.72 16.92 18.62
C TYR A 351 19.08 17.83 17.58
N VAL A 352 17.84 18.20 17.80
CA VAL A 352 17.06 19.05 16.89
C VAL A 352 16.77 20.37 17.56
N LEU A 353 17.16 21.46 16.91
CA LEU A 353 16.88 22.81 17.38
C LEU A 353 15.41 23.19 17.17
N GLY A 354 14.84 23.91 18.12
CA GLY A 354 13.46 24.40 18.01
C GLY A 354 13.29 25.36 16.82
N ARG A 355 12.22 25.19 16.06
CA ARG A 355 11.92 25.98 14.84
C ARG A 355 11.80 27.49 15.04
N GLN A 356 11.66 27.97 16.28
CA GLN A 356 11.64 29.39 16.63
C GLN A 356 13.03 30.07 16.60
N ARG A 357 14.11 29.31 16.44
CA ARG A 357 15.46 29.84 16.35
C ARG A 357 15.74 30.33 14.92
N LYS A 358 16.65 31.33 14.83
CA LYS A 358 17.10 31.86 13.52
C LYS A 358 17.82 30.80 12.68
N PHE A 359 18.35 29.74 13.32
CA PHE A 359 18.97 28.57 12.68
C PHE A 359 18.36 27.33 13.34
N SER A 360 17.64 26.53 12.54
CA SER A 360 17.04 25.28 12.96
C SER A 360 17.27 24.19 11.88
#